data_1d5e4c8d55e62f55e7cc8912de0686f2
#
_entry.id   1d5e4c8d55e62f55e7cc8912de0686f2
#
_cell.length_a   1.000
_cell.length_b   1.000
_cell.length_c   1.000
_cell.angle_alpha   90.00
_cell.angle_beta   90.00
_cell.angle_gamma   90.00
#
_symmetry.space_group_name_H-M   'P 1'
#
loop_
_entity.id
_entity.type
_entity.pdbx_description
1 polymer ?
#
loop_
_entity_poly.entity_id
_entity_poly.type
_entity_poly.pdbx_seq_one_letter_code
_entity_poly.pdbx_strand_id
1 'polypeptide(L)'
;MKGSCLCSAVAYEVSRPAAGLHIGLCSCRSCRKAHAAPFNVYASVPRENFRWLRGEDKTRIYESSPGKNRHFCSVCGSQLVAEYPGESNLLLRVALLDEDPGARPVEHIFRSQQVPWCDWESDAIARYEEWGPSGEPTARNTQ
;
A
#
# COMPACT_ATOMS: atom_id res chain seq x y z
N MET A 1 15.46 -1.01 1.35
CA MET A 1 14.43 -0.06 0.86
C MET A 1 13.75 0.58 2.06
N LYS A 2 13.50 1.88 2.01
CA LYS A 2 12.79 2.60 3.07
C LYS A 2 11.38 2.94 2.60
N GLY A 3 10.49 3.14 3.58
CA GLY A 3 9.14 3.60 3.33
C GLY A 3 8.60 4.37 4.52
N SER A 4 7.63 5.23 4.25
CA SER A 4 7.05 6.10 5.27
C SER A 4 5.55 6.30 5.05
N CYS A 5 4.85 6.71 6.12
CA CYS A 5 3.46 7.17 5.99
C CYS A 5 3.41 8.59 5.42
N LEU A 6 2.24 9.02 4.94
CA LEU A 6 2.03 10.33 4.33
C LEU A 6 2.59 11.51 5.17
N CYS A 7 2.40 11.50 6.48
CA CYS A 7 2.90 12.55 7.38
C CYS A 7 4.31 12.30 7.92
N SER A 8 4.98 11.26 7.47
CA SER A 8 6.32 10.84 7.88
C SER A 8 6.49 10.53 9.38
N ALA A 9 5.39 10.49 10.16
CA ALA A 9 5.45 10.15 11.58
C ALA A 9 5.88 8.70 11.84
N VAL A 10 5.59 7.79 10.88
CA VAL A 10 5.98 6.39 10.91
C VAL A 10 6.88 6.09 9.72
N ALA A 11 8.00 5.44 9.94
CA ALA A 11 8.89 4.98 8.88
C ALA A 11 9.42 3.57 9.20
N TYR A 12 9.73 2.83 8.15
CA TYR A 12 10.23 1.47 8.22
C TYR A 12 11.33 1.22 7.18
N GLU A 13 12.00 0.12 7.34
CA GLU A 13 12.97 -0.38 6.37
C GLU A 13 12.68 -1.85 6.05
N VAL A 14 12.87 -2.20 4.78
CA VAL A 14 12.78 -3.57 4.30
C VAL A 14 14.08 -3.94 3.62
N SER A 15 14.73 -4.99 4.11
CA SER A 15 15.83 -5.62 3.39
C SER A 15 15.28 -6.34 2.16
N ARG A 16 15.90 -6.12 1.00
CA ARG A 16 15.44 -6.78 -0.24
C ARG A 16 15.65 -8.28 -0.12
N PRO A 17 14.59 -9.11 -0.31
CA PRO A 17 14.77 -10.56 -0.36
C PRO A 17 15.68 -10.96 -1.54
N ALA A 18 16.49 -12.02 -1.35
CA ALA A 18 17.39 -12.50 -2.38
C ALA A 18 16.67 -12.89 -3.68
N ALA A 19 15.44 -13.42 -3.57
CA ALA A 19 14.57 -13.75 -4.70
C ALA A 19 13.87 -12.54 -5.35
N GLY A 20 14.15 -11.32 -4.86
CA GLY A 20 13.42 -10.11 -5.26
C GLY A 20 12.08 -9.95 -4.53
N LEU A 21 11.33 -8.90 -4.89
CA LEU A 21 9.99 -8.68 -4.35
C LEU A 21 8.93 -9.32 -5.26
N HIS A 22 8.09 -10.15 -4.66
CA HIS A 22 6.86 -10.59 -5.31
C HIS A 22 5.76 -9.55 -5.06
N ILE A 23 5.43 -8.78 -6.09
CA ILE A 23 4.42 -7.71 -6.02
C ILE A 23 3.13 -8.20 -6.68
N GLY A 24 2.01 -8.00 -5.99
CA GLY A 24 0.68 -8.35 -6.48
C GLY A 24 -0.32 -7.21 -6.35
N LEU A 25 -1.38 -7.29 -7.13
CA LEU A 25 -2.60 -6.47 -7.03
C LEU A 25 -3.70 -7.29 -6.37
N CYS A 26 -4.50 -6.68 -5.50
CA CYS A 26 -5.64 -7.35 -4.86
C CYS A 26 -6.90 -6.49 -4.91
N SER A 27 -7.93 -6.97 -5.61
CA SER A 27 -9.25 -6.31 -5.76
C SER A 27 -10.32 -6.81 -4.79
N CYS A 28 -9.97 -7.63 -3.78
CA CYS A 28 -10.99 -8.10 -2.84
C CYS A 28 -11.66 -6.92 -2.10
N ARG A 29 -12.93 -7.12 -1.69
CA ARG A 29 -13.73 -6.08 -1.02
C ARG A 29 -12.99 -5.46 0.18
N SER A 30 -12.32 -6.27 1.00
CA SER A 30 -11.60 -5.78 2.19
C SER A 30 -10.42 -4.88 1.82
N CYS A 31 -9.65 -5.23 0.78
CA CYS A 31 -8.55 -4.39 0.30
C CYS A 31 -9.07 -3.07 -0.28
N ARG A 32 -10.11 -3.13 -1.13
CA ARG A 32 -10.69 -1.91 -1.69
C ARG A 32 -11.21 -0.96 -0.62
N LYS A 33 -11.89 -1.47 0.41
CA LYS A 33 -12.41 -0.66 1.52
C LYS A 33 -11.30 -0.10 2.42
N ALA A 34 -10.29 -0.91 2.72
CA ALA A 34 -9.18 -0.47 3.57
C ALA A 34 -8.31 0.61 2.92
N HIS A 35 -8.19 0.60 1.59
CA HIS A 35 -7.33 1.53 0.85
C HIS A 35 -8.11 2.61 0.10
N ALA A 36 -9.46 2.60 0.16
CA ALA A 36 -10.34 3.49 -0.62
C ALA A 36 -9.95 3.54 -2.11
N ALA A 37 -9.57 2.39 -2.69
CA ALA A 37 -9.01 2.26 -4.03
C ALA A 37 -9.60 1.04 -4.75
N PRO A 38 -9.59 0.98 -6.08
CA PRO A 38 -10.07 -0.18 -6.85
C PRO A 38 -9.33 -1.47 -6.54
N PHE A 39 -8.05 -1.37 -6.18
CA PHE A 39 -7.19 -2.47 -5.74
C PHE A 39 -6.12 -1.94 -4.78
N ASN A 40 -5.44 -2.87 -4.12
CA ASN A 40 -4.25 -2.59 -3.32
C ASN A 40 -3.04 -3.22 -3.98
N VAL A 41 -1.91 -2.51 -3.98
CA VAL A 41 -0.60 -3.03 -4.39
C VAL A 41 0.15 -3.50 -3.16
N TYR A 42 0.53 -4.77 -3.14
CA TYR A 42 1.23 -5.37 -2.01
C TYR A 42 2.48 -6.14 -2.44
N ALA A 43 3.41 -6.28 -1.52
CA ALA A 43 4.51 -7.23 -1.64
C ALA A 43 4.54 -8.14 -0.42
N SER A 44 4.75 -9.44 -0.64
CA SER A 44 5.02 -10.39 0.45
C SER A 44 6.50 -10.31 0.81
N VAL A 45 6.81 -10.02 2.06
CA VAL A 45 8.18 -9.94 2.55
C VAL A 45 8.34 -10.75 3.84
N PRO A 46 9.47 -11.49 4.01
CA PRO A 46 9.77 -12.15 5.27
C PRO A 46 9.77 -11.15 6.43
N ARG A 47 9.20 -11.54 7.55
CA ARG A 47 9.09 -10.68 8.74
C ARG A 47 10.46 -10.24 9.24
N GLU A 48 11.47 -11.10 9.20
CA GLU A 48 12.84 -10.78 9.58
C GLU A 48 13.50 -9.72 8.69
N ASN A 49 12.96 -9.48 7.50
CA ASN A 49 13.45 -8.44 6.58
C ASN A 49 12.82 -7.07 6.85
N PHE A 50 11.83 -6.98 7.75
CA PHE A 50 11.12 -5.75 8.07
C PHE A 50 11.49 -5.24 9.45
N ARG A 51 11.74 -3.92 9.56
CA ARG A 51 11.90 -3.25 10.86
C ARG A 51 11.33 -1.84 10.86
N TRP A 52 10.74 -1.44 11.95
CA TRP A 52 10.39 -0.05 12.18
C TRP A 52 11.64 0.79 12.39
N LEU A 53 11.70 1.95 11.76
CA LEU A 53 12.77 2.94 11.96
C LEU A 53 12.37 4.00 12.98
N ARG A 54 11.08 4.39 12.96
CA ARG A 54 10.51 5.34 13.92
C ARG A 54 8.99 5.24 13.95
N GLY A 55 8.40 5.72 15.04
CA GLY A 55 6.95 5.88 15.16
C GLY A 55 6.17 4.57 15.26
N GLU A 56 6.77 3.47 15.68
CA GLU A 56 6.07 2.23 15.95
C GLU A 56 4.94 2.45 16.98
N ASP A 57 5.15 3.26 17.99
CA ASP A 57 4.17 3.69 18.99
C ASP A 57 2.97 4.46 18.41
N LYS A 58 3.12 5.02 17.22
CA LYS A 58 2.09 5.74 16.46
C LYS A 58 1.34 4.84 15.49
N THR A 59 1.63 3.55 15.47
CA THR A 59 0.84 2.59 14.70
C THR A 59 -0.39 2.14 15.49
N ARG A 60 -1.46 1.81 14.78
CA ARG A 60 -2.62 1.13 15.33
C ARG A 60 -2.94 -0.08 14.45
N ILE A 61 -3.60 -1.04 15.06
CA ILE A 61 -3.95 -2.30 14.40
C ILE A 61 -5.46 -2.42 14.33
N TYR A 62 -5.95 -2.85 13.19
CA TYR A 62 -7.34 -3.25 12.97
C TYR A 62 -7.39 -4.67 12.40
N GLU A 63 -8.05 -5.57 13.10
CA GLU A 63 -8.33 -6.91 12.59
C GLU A 63 -9.45 -6.85 11.57
N SER A 64 -9.11 -6.87 10.29
CA SER A 64 -10.05 -6.66 9.17
C SER A 64 -10.81 -7.92 8.74
N SER A 65 -10.36 -9.06 9.15
CA SER A 65 -10.97 -10.39 9.05
C SER A 65 -10.26 -11.30 10.06
N PRO A 66 -10.87 -12.44 10.45
CA PRO A 66 -10.26 -13.32 11.44
C PRO A 66 -8.77 -13.59 11.17
N GLY A 67 -7.91 -13.23 12.10
CA GLY A 67 -6.45 -13.37 12.03
C GLY A 67 -5.73 -12.38 11.14
N LYS A 68 -6.41 -11.48 10.40
CA LYS A 68 -5.73 -10.49 9.53
C LYS A 68 -5.64 -9.12 10.16
N ASN A 69 -4.48 -8.79 10.66
CA ASN A 69 -4.14 -7.51 11.24
C ASN A 69 -3.63 -6.53 10.20
N ARG A 70 -4.22 -5.32 10.18
CA ARG A 70 -3.76 -4.19 9.35
C ARG A 70 -3.20 -3.12 10.25
N HIS A 71 -1.95 -2.75 10.00
CA HIS A 71 -1.27 -1.67 10.69
C HIS A 71 -1.45 -0.38 9.90
N PHE A 72 -1.80 0.70 10.58
CA PHE A 72 -1.96 2.02 9.98
C PHE A 72 -1.40 3.11 10.89
N CYS A 73 -1.01 4.22 10.30
CA CYS A 73 -0.56 5.40 11.04
C CYS A 73 -1.75 6.05 11.75
N SER A 74 -1.69 6.22 13.07
CA SER A 74 -2.76 6.86 13.84
C SER A 74 -2.88 8.37 13.63
N VAL A 75 -1.86 8.98 13.01
CA VAL A 75 -1.82 10.43 12.74
C VAL A 75 -2.47 10.76 11.40
N CYS A 76 -2.12 10.04 10.32
CA CYS A 76 -2.59 10.36 8.96
C CYS A 76 -3.42 9.26 8.29
N GLY A 77 -3.61 8.10 8.94
CA GLY A 77 -4.41 7.01 8.41
C GLY A 77 -3.74 6.14 7.34
N SER A 78 -2.51 6.44 6.91
CA SER A 78 -1.80 5.62 5.90
C SER A 78 -1.75 4.16 6.32
N GLN A 79 -2.20 3.26 5.44
CA GLN A 79 -2.11 1.81 5.64
C GLN A 79 -0.67 1.36 5.43
N LEU A 80 -0.02 0.80 6.45
CA LEU A 80 1.42 0.49 6.45
C LEU A 80 1.71 -0.93 5.97
N VAL A 81 1.36 -1.91 6.79
CA VAL A 81 1.53 -3.32 6.50
C VAL A 81 0.29 -4.10 6.91
N ALA A 82 0.16 -5.33 6.44
CA ALA A 82 -0.78 -6.27 7.04
C ALA A 82 -0.08 -7.60 7.30
N GLU A 83 -0.58 -8.32 8.28
CA GLU A 83 -0.01 -9.60 8.68
C GLU A 83 -1.07 -10.57 9.16
N TYR A 84 -0.71 -11.85 9.16
CA TYR A 84 -1.39 -12.89 9.90
C TYR A 84 -0.44 -13.31 11.04
N PRO A 85 -0.81 -13.14 12.32
CA PRO A 85 0.01 -13.58 13.43
C PRO A 85 0.37 -15.07 13.30
N GLY A 86 1.66 -15.38 13.43
CA GLY A 86 2.17 -16.74 13.23
C GLY A 86 2.67 -17.06 11.82
N GLU A 87 2.33 -16.25 10.81
CA GLU A 87 2.91 -16.39 9.48
C GLU A 87 4.31 -15.75 9.41
N SER A 88 5.18 -16.36 8.62
CA SER A 88 6.56 -15.90 8.43
C SER A 88 6.69 -14.61 7.62
N ASN A 89 5.66 -14.28 6.85
CA ASN A 89 5.64 -13.11 5.98
C ASN A 89 4.64 -12.04 6.44
N LEU A 90 4.92 -10.80 6.10
CA LEU A 90 3.98 -9.70 6.16
C LEU A 90 3.71 -9.15 4.75
N LEU A 91 2.61 -8.43 4.62
CA LEU A 91 2.18 -7.81 3.37
C LEU A 91 2.48 -6.31 3.41
N LEU A 92 3.57 -5.92 2.78
CA LEU A 92 3.98 -4.53 2.62
C LEU A 92 3.05 -3.77 1.67
N ARG A 93 2.80 -2.49 1.93
CA ARG A 93 2.12 -1.59 0.98
C ARG A 93 3.17 -0.93 0.09
N VAL A 94 3.27 -1.39 -1.15
CA VAL A 94 4.34 -0.99 -2.08
C VAL A 94 4.33 0.51 -2.36
N ALA A 95 3.13 1.11 -2.42
CA ALA A 95 2.96 2.55 -2.67
C ALA A 95 3.52 3.47 -1.55
N LEU A 96 3.91 2.90 -0.40
CA LEU A 96 4.57 3.64 0.67
C LEU A 96 6.10 3.56 0.66
N LEU A 97 6.68 2.85 -0.30
CA LEU A 97 8.14 2.87 -0.48
C LEU A 97 8.56 4.25 -1.01
N ASP A 98 9.62 4.78 -0.45
CA ASP A 98 10.17 6.09 -0.81
C ASP A 98 11.07 6.00 -2.07
N GLU A 99 11.28 4.79 -2.59
CA GLU A 99 12.11 4.49 -3.76
C GLU A 99 11.48 3.39 -4.63
N ASP A 100 11.86 3.34 -5.91
CA ASP A 100 11.40 2.26 -6.81
C ASP A 100 11.86 0.90 -6.26
N PRO A 101 10.93 -0.05 -6.04
CA PRO A 101 11.27 -1.38 -5.56
C PRO A 101 12.13 -2.20 -6.56
N GLY A 102 12.29 -1.75 -7.80
CA GLY A 102 12.99 -2.48 -8.85
C GLY A 102 12.27 -3.75 -9.29
N ALA A 103 10.98 -3.86 -9.00
CA ALA A 103 10.11 -4.98 -9.39
C ALA A 103 8.76 -4.44 -9.86
N ARG A 104 8.02 -5.23 -10.60
CA ARG A 104 6.69 -4.87 -11.11
C ARG A 104 5.67 -5.91 -10.66
N PRO A 105 4.38 -5.57 -10.60
CA PRO A 105 3.32 -6.53 -10.28
C PRO A 105 3.34 -7.70 -11.27
N VAL A 106 3.27 -8.91 -10.72
CA VAL A 106 3.28 -10.18 -11.48
C VAL A 106 1.97 -10.94 -11.39
N GLU A 107 1.05 -10.49 -10.52
CA GLU A 107 -0.26 -11.11 -10.36
C GLU A 107 -1.34 -10.08 -9.98
N HIS A 108 -2.60 -10.42 -10.30
CA HIS A 108 -3.78 -9.69 -9.86
C HIS A 108 -4.81 -10.68 -9.31
N ILE A 109 -4.93 -10.75 -7.99
CA ILE A 109 -5.83 -11.67 -7.30
C ILE A 109 -7.19 -11.03 -7.02
N PHE A 110 -8.23 -11.88 -6.87
CA PHE A 110 -9.62 -11.47 -6.66
C PHE A 110 -10.18 -10.57 -7.77
N ARG A 111 -9.83 -10.83 -9.04
CA ARG A 111 -10.36 -10.10 -10.20
C ARG A 111 -11.88 -10.20 -10.31
N SER A 112 -12.48 -11.32 -9.90
CA SER A 112 -13.93 -11.48 -9.85
C SER A 112 -14.66 -10.46 -8.96
N GLN A 113 -13.93 -9.80 -8.06
CA GLN A 113 -14.44 -8.74 -7.18
C GLN A 113 -14.03 -7.34 -7.65
N GLN A 114 -13.43 -7.22 -8.83
CA GLN A 114 -13.06 -5.93 -9.41
C GLN A 114 -14.33 -5.08 -9.64
N VAL A 115 -14.20 -3.78 -9.41
CA VAL A 115 -15.31 -2.85 -9.60
C VAL A 115 -15.49 -2.52 -11.08
N PRO A 116 -16.73 -2.59 -11.64
CA PRO A 116 -16.95 -2.42 -13.07
C PRO A 116 -16.77 -0.97 -13.56
N TRP A 117 -16.80 0.00 -12.65
CA TRP A 117 -16.65 1.42 -12.97
C TRP A 117 -15.19 1.89 -13.10
N CYS A 118 -14.21 1.03 -12.81
CA CYS A 118 -12.80 1.37 -12.90
C CYS A 118 -12.06 0.39 -13.82
N ASP A 119 -11.97 0.75 -15.08
CA ASP A 119 -11.11 0.10 -16.06
C ASP A 119 -9.84 0.96 -16.25
N TRP A 120 -8.88 0.76 -15.36
CA TRP A 120 -7.62 1.51 -15.35
C TRP A 120 -6.69 1.15 -16.52
N GLU A 121 -6.96 0.05 -17.22
CA GLU A 121 -6.25 -0.35 -18.45
C GLU A 121 -6.82 0.36 -19.69
N SER A 122 -8.02 0.96 -19.58
CA SER A 122 -8.69 1.62 -20.70
C SER A 122 -7.91 2.86 -21.21
N ASP A 123 -7.74 2.94 -22.52
CA ASP A 123 -7.19 4.12 -23.19
C ASP A 123 -8.16 5.32 -23.24
N ALA A 124 -9.43 5.09 -22.86
CA ALA A 124 -10.43 6.15 -22.79
C ALA A 124 -10.20 7.11 -21.59
N ILE A 125 -9.36 6.71 -20.63
CA ILE A 125 -9.02 7.55 -19.47
C ILE A 125 -7.93 8.55 -19.89
N ALA A 126 -8.27 9.82 -19.88
CA ALA A 126 -7.28 10.87 -20.11
C ALA A 126 -6.21 10.87 -19.00
N ARG A 127 -4.96 10.96 -19.38
CA ARG A 127 -3.81 10.93 -18.47
C ARG A 127 -3.08 12.26 -18.51
N TYR A 128 -2.80 12.81 -17.34
CA TYR A 128 -2.10 14.08 -17.16
C TYR A 128 -0.92 13.86 -16.24
N GLU A 129 0.17 14.55 -16.50
CA GLU A 129 1.39 14.49 -15.66
C GLU A 129 1.14 15.08 -14.27
N GLU A 130 0.32 16.13 -14.19
CA GLU A 130 -0.06 16.79 -12.95
C GLU A 130 -1.59 17.03 -12.90
N TRP A 131 -2.04 18.27 -13.08
CA TRP A 131 -3.44 18.65 -13.00
C TRP A 131 -4.15 18.48 -14.35
N GLY A 132 -5.39 18.00 -14.30
CA GLY A 132 -6.27 18.00 -15.46
C GLY A 132 -6.84 19.40 -15.79
N PRO A 133 -7.83 19.49 -16.74
CA PRO A 133 -8.40 20.76 -17.19
C PRO A 133 -9.06 21.61 -16.09
N SER A 134 -9.43 21.02 -14.95
CA SER A 134 -9.92 21.76 -13.79
C SER A 134 -8.87 22.60 -13.07
N GLY A 135 -7.59 22.39 -13.41
CA GLY A 135 -6.47 23.12 -12.83
C GLY A 135 -6.10 22.73 -11.40
N GLU A 136 -5.07 23.37 -10.88
CA GLU A 136 -4.62 23.19 -9.50
C GLU A 136 -5.65 23.77 -8.50
N PRO A 137 -5.98 23.10 -7.40
CA PRO A 137 -6.82 23.67 -6.34
C PRO A 137 -6.23 24.96 -5.79
N THR A 138 -7.08 25.96 -5.55
CA THR A 138 -6.65 27.28 -5.02
C THR A 138 -6.14 27.21 -3.58
N ALA A 139 -6.51 26.20 -2.83
CA ALA A 139 -5.99 25.93 -1.49
C ALA A 139 -4.83 24.93 -1.58
N ARG A 140 -3.60 25.39 -1.50
CA ARG A 140 -2.42 24.53 -1.37
C ARG A 140 -2.41 23.93 0.04
N ASN A 141 -2.56 22.63 0.15
CA ASN A 141 -2.07 21.93 1.33
C ASN A 141 -0.53 21.94 1.24
N THR A 142 0.09 22.94 1.85
CA THR A 142 1.52 22.90 2.14
C THR A 142 1.74 21.79 3.20
N GLN A 143 2.10 20.61 2.77
CA GLN A 143 2.62 19.55 3.63
C GLN A 143 4.13 19.63 3.73
#